data_f6b9bde5bd0c16de70679c7e7806de59
#
_entry.id   f6b9bde5bd0c16de70679c7e7806de59
#
_cell.length_a   1.000
_cell.length_b   1.000
_cell.length_c   1.000
_cell.angle_alpha   90.00
_cell.angle_beta   90.00
_cell.angle_gamma   90.00
#
_symmetry.space_group_name_H-M   'P 1'
#
loop_
_entity.id
_entity.type
_entity.pdbx_description
1 polymer ?
#
loop_
_entity_poly.entity_id
_entity_poly.type
_entity_poly.pdbx_seq_one_letter_code
_entity_poly.pdbx_strand_id
1 'polypeptide(L)'
;MKLLIVDDQRSVVQGLLHCTDWAALGFDQVEGALNAIDARASLQRREAEVMLCDIEMPVESGLDLLKWMRGEGMRTRCIFLTAYAKFQYAQEAVRLGGFDYIMQPAPYAQVIEAVEKALREVRAERASQELAGRGALFDEQKKALVWGLLRDFLMGAAAEGNLAAFEELGLIPLRGQAAWLALMQPLRWQDGRAPWDPAVLGLAVDNICGEVFAPLEVFSAAVVMPQEQTLAIVLQSREGEALERDLLARQLTYLQSACSQYLH
;
A
#
# COMPACT_ATOMS: atom_id res chain seq x y z
N MET A 1 0.05 -14.88 -14.21
CA MET A 1 0.55 -13.61 -14.81
C MET A 1 0.30 -13.63 -16.31
N LYS A 2 0.00 -12.46 -16.92
CA LYS A 2 -0.31 -12.34 -18.34
C LYS A 2 0.84 -11.68 -19.10
N LEU A 3 1.21 -12.24 -20.24
CA LEU A 3 2.08 -11.63 -21.26
C LEU A 3 1.23 -11.21 -22.45
N LEU A 4 1.38 -9.97 -22.91
CA LEU A 4 0.77 -9.48 -24.13
C LEU A 4 1.85 -9.17 -25.16
N ILE A 5 1.68 -9.68 -26.39
CA ILE A 5 2.59 -9.46 -27.51
C ILE A 5 1.85 -8.67 -28.56
N VAL A 6 2.36 -7.49 -28.92
CA VAL A 6 1.70 -6.54 -29.83
C VAL A 6 2.63 -6.20 -30.97
N ASP A 7 2.25 -6.57 -32.20
CA ASP A 7 3.01 -6.30 -33.43
C ASP A 7 2.06 -6.42 -34.60
N ASP A 8 2.12 -5.53 -35.60
CA ASP A 8 1.23 -5.56 -36.76
C ASP A 8 1.56 -6.72 -37.71
N GLN A 9 2.74 -7.31 -37.58
CA GLN A 9 3.17 -8.47 -38.32
C GLN A 9 2.79 -9.76 -37.62
N ARG A 10 1.78 -10.46 -38.15
CA ARG A 10 1.33 -11.74 -37.60
C ARG A 10 2.46 -12.76 -37.42
N SER A 11 3.45 -12.78 -38.32
CA SER A 11 4.60 -13.67 -38.26
C SER A 11 5.46 -13.43 -37.03
N VAL A 12 5.65 -12.16 -36.65
CA VAL A 12 6.41 -11.78 -35.46
C VAL A 12 5.65 -12.21 -34.21
N VAL A 13 4.36 -11.89 -34.13
CA VAL A 13 3.50 -12.31 -33.00
C VAL A 13 3.54 -13.83 -32.83
N GLN A 14 3.35 -14.60 -33.92
CA GLN A 14 3.38 -16.07 -33.87
C GLN A 14 4.77 -16.60 -33.49
N GLY A 15 5.82 -16.01 -34.04
CA GLY A 15 7.20 -16.36 -33.65
C GLY A 15 7.47 -16.16 -32.16
N LEU A 16 7.05 -15.04 -31.59
CA LEU A 16 7.22 -14.75 -30.17
C LEU A 16 6.31 -15.60 -29.27
N LEU A 17 5.09 -15.90 -29.69
CA LEU A 17 4.20 -16.80 -28.95
C LEU A 17 4.79 -18.18 -28.75
N HIS A 18 5.59 -18.65 -29.71
CA HIS A 18 6.14 -20.01 -29.73
C HIS A 18 7.66 -20.10 -29.53
N CYS A 19 8.34 -18.97 -29.28
CA CYS A 19 9.80 -18.95 -29.13
C CYS A 19 10.31 -19.64 -27.86
N THR A 20 9.45 -19.79 -26.85
CA THR A 20 9.76 -20.46 -25.58
C THR A 20 8.49 -20.95 -24.90
N ASP A 21 8.65 -21.76 -23.85
CA ASP A 21 7.57 -22.13 -22.94
C ASP A 21 7.33 -21.00 -21.90
N TRP A 22 6.45 -20.08 -22.24
CA TRP A 22 6.06 -18.97 -21.39
C TRP A 22 5.41 -19.43 -20.06
N ALA A 23 4.77 -20.60 -20.07
CA ALA A 23 4.17 -21.18 -18.86
C ALA A 23 5.26 -21.57 -17.84
N ALA A 24 6.38 -22.12 -18.31
CA ALA A 24 7.54 -22.42 -17.46
C ALA A 24 8.14 -21.16 -16.81
N LEU A 25 8.03 -19.99 -17.44
CA LEU A 25 8.43 -18.72 -16.86
C LEU A 25 7.39 -18.14 -15.88
N GLY A 26 6.18 -18.74 -15.83
CA GLY A 26 5.13 -18.39 -14.89
C GLY A 26 4.02 -17.52 -15.45
N PHE A 27 3.88 -17.45 -16.76
CA PHE A 27 2.70 -16.85 -17.39
C PHE A 27 1.59 -17.89 -17.54
N ASP A 28 0.42 -17.61 -16.98
CA ASP A 28 -0.79 -18.43 -17.10
C ASP A 28 -1.63 -18.03 -18.33
N GLN A 29 -1.31 -16.89 -18.93
CA GLN A 29 -1.98 -16.37 -20.11
C GLN A 29 -0.97 -15.65 -21.00
N VAL A 30 -0.92 -16.02 -22.28
CA VAL A 30 -0.12 -15.33 -23.29
C VAL A 30 -1.02 -15.01 -24.47
N GLU A 31 -1.14 -13.74 -24.80
CA GLU A 31 -2.00 -13.25 -25.88
C GLU A 31 -1.19 -12.47 -26.91
N GLY A 32 -1.62 -12.57 -28.18
CA GLY A 32 -1.12 -11.76 -29.28
C GLY A 32 -2.17 -10.76 -29.74
N ALA A 33 -1.76 -9.53 -30.04
CA ALA A 33 -2.56 -8.49 -30.67
C ALA A 33 -1.85 -7.97 -31.91
N LEU A 34 -2.62 -7.63 -32.96
CA LEU A 34 -2.07 -7.18 -34.25
C LEU A 34 -2.15 -5.65 -34.42
N ASN A 35 -2.63 -4.94 -33.44
CA ASN A 35 -2.74 -3.48 -33.40
C ASN A 35 -3.02 -2.99 -31.98
N ALA A 36 -2.93 -1.67 -31.79
CA ALA A 36 -3.17 -1.04 -30.49
C ALA A 36 -4.62 -1.18 -30.01
N ILE A 37 -5.60 -1.26 -30.90
CA ILE A 37 -7.03 -1.41 -30.52
C ILE A 37 -7.27 -2.76 -29.88
N ASP A 38 -6.80 -3.84 -30.49
CA ASP A 38 -6.91 -5.19 -29.95
C ASP A 38 -6.11 -5.33 -28.63
N ALA A 39 -4.93 -4.68 -28.56
CA ALA A 39 -4.12 -4.64 -27.35
C ALA A 39 -4.87 -3.95 -26.19
N ARG A 40 -5.51 -2.81 -26.43
CA ARG A 40 -6.35 -2.11 -25.42
C ARG A 40 -7.50 -2.99 -24.94
N ALA A 41 -8.22 -3.61 -25.87
CA ALA A 41 -9.33 -4.51 -25.52
C ALA A 41 -8.84 -5.70 -24.66
N SER A 42 -7.65 -6.23 -24.93
CA SER A 42 -7.02 -7.27 -24.15
C SER A 42 -6.62 -6.79 -22.73
N LEU A 43 -6.00 -5.60 -22.63
CA LEU A 43 -5.56 -5.00 -21.37
C LEU A 43 -6.73 -4.58 -20.47
N GLN A 44 -7.85 -4.10 -21.05
CA GLN A 44 -9.06 -3.76 -20.30
C GLN A 44 -9.76 -4.99 -19.71
N ARG A 45 -9.69 -6.16 -20.37
CA ARG A 45 -10.22 -7.41 -19.80
C ARG A 45 -9.39 -7.90 -18.64
N ARG A 46 -8.09 -7.85 -18.77
CA ARG A 46 -7.10 -8.19 -17.73
C ARG A 46 -5.79 -7.47 -18.02
N GLU A 47 -5.30 -6.69 -17.09
CA GLU A 47 -3.99 -6.06 -17.18
C GLU A 47 -2.90 -7.12 -17.38
N ALA A 48 -1.94 -6.84 -18.25
CA ALA A 48 -0.77 -7.69 -18.44
C ALA A 48 0.37 -7.25 -17.50
N GLU A 49 1.06 -8.19 -16.92
CA GLU A 49 2.26 -7.88 -16.14
C GLU A 49 3.42 -7.44 -17.03
N VAL A 50 3.54 -8.05 -18.21
CA VAL A 50 4.57 -7.70 -19.19
C VAL A 50 3.92 -7.58 -20.55
N MET A 51 4.36 -6.59 -21.33
CA MET A 51 3.98 -6.39 -22.72
C MET A 51 5.24 -6.28 -23.58
N LEU A 52 5.30 -7.08 -24.65
CA LEU A 52 6.22 -6.90 -25.76
C LEU A 52 5.48 -6.12 -26.83
N CYS A 53 6.00 -5.00 -27.29
CA CYS A 53 5.26 -4.13 -28.21
C CYS A 53 6.18 -3.56 -29.30
N ASP A 54 5.78 -3.70 -30.56
CA ASP A 54 6.40 -2.89 -31.61
C ASP A 54 6.02 -1.41 -31.45
N ILE A 55 6.92 -0.53 -31.85
CA ILE A 55 6.69 0.92 -31.83
C ILE A 55 5.92 1.36 -33.07
N GLU A 56 6.33 0.92 -34.26
CA GLU A 56 5.78 1.40 -35.51
C GLU A 56 4.62 0.51 -36.00
N MET A 57 3.44 0.73 -35.48
CA MET A 57 2.22 0.07 -35.92
C MET A 57 1.31 1.04 -36.69
N PRO A 58 0.50 0.55 -37.65
CA PRO A 58 -0.49 1.37 -38.36
C PRO A 58 -1.51 1.98 -37.39
N VAL A 59 -1.95 3.22 -37.71
CA VAL A 59 -2.99 3.97 -37.01
C VAL A 59 -2.52 4.51 -35.64
N GLU A 60 -1.97 3.68 -34.78
CA GLU A 60 -1.53 4.06 -33.45
C GLU A 60 -0.24 3.34 -33.08
N SER A 61 0.76 4.10 -32.64
CA SER A 61 2.07 3.55 -32.28
C SER A 61 2.08 2.84 -30.91
N GLY A 62 3.08 1.98 -30.69
CA GLY A 62 3.30 1.37 -29.38
C GLY A 62 3.56 2.39 -28.26
N LEU A 63 4.13 3.56 -28.60
CA LEU A 63 4.33 4.65 -27.65
C LEU A 63 3.02 5.32 -27.24
N ASP A 64 2.08 5.49 -28.18
CA ASP A 64 0.73 6.00 -27.88
C ASP A 64 -0.04 5.01 -27.00
N LEU A 65 0.11 3.70 -27.28
CA LEU A 65 -0.45 2.65 -26.43
C LEU A 65 0.11 2.72 -25.02
N LEU A 66 1.43 2.87 -24.83
CA LEU A 66 2.05 3.03 -23.52
C LEU A 66 1.55 4.27 -22.79
N LYS A 67 1.44 5.41 -23.50
CA LYS A 67 0.92 6.66 -22.96
C LYS A 67 -0.52 6.49 -22.44
N TRP A 68 -1.38 5.83 -23.21
CA TRP A 68 -2.72 5.50 -22.78
C TRP A 68 -2.71 4.61 -21.54
N MET A 69 -1.93 3.54 -21.51
CA MET A 69 -1.80 2.64 -20.37
C MET A 69 -1.41 3.40 -19.07
N ARG A 70 -0.47 4.33 -19.18
CA ARG A 70 -0.06 5.17 -18.03
C ARG A 70 -1.18 6.12 -17.58
N GLY A 71 -1.97 6.64 -18.52
CA GLY A 71 -3.18 7.43 -18.24
C GLY A 71 -4.26 6.65 -17.49
N GLU A 72 -4.39 5.35 -17.77
CA GLU A 72 -5.30 4.43 -17.06
C GLU A 72 -4.71 3.90 -15.74
N GLY A 73 -3.50 4.32 -15.36
CA GLY A 73 -2.84 3.87 -14.13
C GLY A 73 -2.26 2.46 -14.18
N MET A 74 -2.17 1.85 -15.35
CA MET A 74 -1.63 0.50 -15.51
C MET A 74 -0.13 0.44 -15.24
N ARG A 75 0.31 -0.62 -14.55
CA ARG A 75 1.71 -0.85 -14.15
C ARG A 75 2.45 -1.84 -15.04
N THR A 76 1.85 -2.24 -16.14
CA THR A 76 2.46 -3.17 -17.12
C THR A 76 3.88 -2.79 -17.49
N ARG A 77 4.83 -3.72 -17.41
CA ARG A 77 6.20 -3.55 -17.85
C ARG A 77 6.23 -3.68 -19.38
N CYS A 78 6.41 -2.56 -20.07
CA CYS A 78 6.43 -2.51 -21.54
C CYS A 78 7.87 -2.61 -22.06
N ILE A 79 8.15 -3.65 -22.82
CA ILE A 79 9.41 -3.87 -23.55
C ILE A 79 9.15 -3.59 -25.00
N PHE A 80 9.84 -2.61 -25.58
CA PHE A 80 9.69 -2.28 -26.98
C PHE A 80 10.60 -3.12 -27.87
N LEU A 81 10.01 -3.67 -28.95
CA LEU A 81 10.71 -4.36 -30.01
C LEU A 81 10.57 -3.50 -31.26
N THR A 82 11.65 -3.03 -31.88
CA THR A 82 11.55 -2.15 -33.04
C THR A 82 12.69 -2.36 -34.02
N ALA A 83 12.38 -2.33 -35.30
CA ALA A 83 13.35 -2.37 -36.39
C ALA A 83 14.09 -1.03 -36.60
N TYR A 84 13.60 0.03 -36.01
CA TYR A 84 14.12 1.39 -36.26
C TYR A 84 14.95 1.92 -35.11
N ALA A 85 16.23 2.18 -35.40
CA ALA A 85 17.20 2.79 -34.46
C ALA A 85 17.01 4.32 -34.34
N LYS A 86 15.77 4.79 -34.19
CA LYS A 86 15.52 6.24 -33.99
C LYS A 86 15.75 6.57 -32.51
N PHE A 87 16.78 7.34 -32.21
CA PHE A 87 17.08 7.81 -30.87
C PHE A 87 15.88 8.46 -30.15
N GLN A 88 15.05 9.16 -30.93
CA GLN A 88 13.83 9.80 -30.42
C GLN A 88 12.84 8.81 -29.82
N TYR A 89 12.67 7.61 -30.39
CA TYR A 89 11.77 6.58 -29.87
C TYR A 89 12.29 6.00 -28.54
N ALA A 90 13.58 5.74 -28.46
CA ALA A 90 14.17 5.27 -27.19
C ALA A 90 14.04 6.33 -26.08
N GLN A 91 14.28 7.60 -26.40
CA GLN A 91 14.13 8.71 -25.47
C GLN A 91 12.66 8.85 -24.99
N GLU A 92 11.71 8.75 -25.90
CA GLU A 92 10.29 8.86 -25.56
C GLU A 92 9.81 7.64 -24.76
N ALA A 93 10.23 6.43 -25.12
CA ALA A 93 9.94 5.21 -24.38
C ALA A 93 10.41 5.33 -22.91
N VAL A 94 11.63 5.81 -22.68
CA VAL A 94 12.15 6.04 -21.33
C VAL A 94 11.33 7.10 -20.59
N ARG A 95 10.99 8.22 -21.24
CA ARG A 95 10.19 9.30 -20.64
C ARG A 95 8.80 8.83 -20.22
N LEU A 96 8.19 7.92 -20.98
CA LEU A 96 6.87 7.34 -20.70
C LEU A 96 6.92 6.17 -19.70
N GLY A 97 8.09 5.82 -19.18
CA GLY A 97 8.26 4.71 -18.25
C GLY A 97 8.17 3.34 -18.93
N GLY A 98 8.67 3.23 -20.17
CA GLY A 98 8.98 1.95 -20.79
C GLY A 98 10.02 1.20 -19.98
N PHE A 99 9.92 -0.13 -19.95
CA PHE A 99 10.79 -0.98 -19.14
C PHE A 99 12.12 -1.26 -19.83
N ASP A 100 12.08 -1.62 -21.12
CA ASP A 100 13.26 -1.94 -21.91
C ASP A 100 13.01 -1.66 -23.39
N TYR A 101 14.09 -1.65 -24.20
CA TYR A 101 14.07 -1.34 -25.61
C TYR A 101 15.03 -2.28 -26.35
N ILE A 102 14.50 -3.10 -27.26
CA ILE A 102 15.26 -4.10 -28.01
C ILE A 102 15.18 -3.79 -29.50
N MET A 103 16.34 -3.64 -30.13
CA MET A 103 16.43 -3.38 -31.56
C MET A 103 16.33 -4.69 -32.35
N GLN A 104 15.41 -4.75 -33.30
CA GLN A 104 15.22 -5.88 -34.20
C GLN A 104 16.11 -5.78 -35.46
N PRO A 105 16.59 -6.92 -36.05
CA PRO A 105 16.36 -8.28 -35.57
C PRO A 105 17.17 -8.64 -34.32
N ALA A 106 16.54 -9.21 -33.33
CA ALA A 106 17.17 -9.66 -32.10
C ALA A 106 16.99 -11.17 -31.92
N PRO A 107 17.96 -11.87 -31.35
CA PRO A 107 17.80 -13.26 -30.94
C PRO A 107 16.66 -13.38 -29.91
N TYR A 108 15.84 -14.42 -30.01
CA TYR A 108 14.79 -14.68 -29.03
C TYR A 108 15.31 -14.76 -27.59
N ALA A 109 16.54 -15.26 -27.41
CA ALA A 109 17.19 -15.30 -26.08
C ALA A 109 17.27 -13.91 -25.41
N GLN A 110 17.54 -12.86 -26.19
CA GLN A 110 17.57 -11.49 -25.66
C GLN A 110 16.18 -10.99 -25.26
N VAL A 111 15.15 -11.34 -26.02
CA VAL A 111 13.76 -11.00 -25.68
C VAL A 111 13.33 -11.73 -24.41
N ILE A 112 13.65 -13.01 -24.30
CA ILE A 112 13.35 -13.83 -23.12
C ILE A 112 14.04 -13.25 -21.89
N GLU A 113 15.32 -12.90 -21.97
CA GLU A 113 16.08 -12.31 -20.87
C GLU A 113 15.45 -10.99 -20.38
N ALA A 114 15.00 -10.12 -21.28
CA ALA A 114 14.31 -8.88 -20.93
C ALA A 114 12.97 -9.15 -20.23
N VAL A 115 12.21 -10.14 -20.70
CA VAL A 115 10.96 -10.56 -20.06
C VAL A 115 11.22 -11.13 -18.66
N GLU A 116 12.24 -11.97 -18.49
CA GLU A 116 12.63 -12.49 -17.17
C GLU A 116 13.04 -11.38 -16.21
N LYS A 117 13.77 -10.37 -16.70
CA LYS A 117 14.12 -9.20 -15.90
C LYS A 117 12.87 -8.45 -15.45
N ALA A 118 11.92 -8.21 -16.35
CA ALA A 118 10.65 -7.57 -16.02
C ALA A 118 9.85 -8.37 -14.99
N LEU A 119 9.80 -9.71 -15.15
CA LEU A 119 9.14 -10.59 -14.19
C LEU A 119 9.75 -10.57 -12.80
N ARG A 120 11.09 -10.50 -12.71
CA ARG A 120 11.77 -10.39 -11.40
C ARG A 120 11.33 -9.13 -10.66
N GLU A 121 11.22 -7.99 -11.36
CA GLU A 121 10.75 -6.75 -10.74
C GLU A 121 9.28 -6.82 -10.32
N VAL A 122 8.39 -7.34 -11.19
CA VAL A 122 6.97 -7.51 -10.86
C VAL A 122 6.80 -8.40 -9.61
N ARG A 123 7.56 -9.50 -9.51
CA ARG A 123 7.51 -10.40 -8.35
C ARG A 123 8.03 -9.73 -7.08
N ALA A 124 9.11 -8.97 -7.18
CA ALA A 124 9.68 -8.24 -6.04
C ALA A 124 8.72 -7.17 -5.51
N GLU A 125 8.07 -6.41 -6.40
CA GLU A 125 7.04 -5.42 -6.01
C GLU A 125 5.84 -6.08 -5.33
N ARG A 126 5.33 -7.19 -5.87
CA ARG A 126 4.22 -7.93 -5.25
C ARG A 126 4.58 -8.47 -3.87
N ALA A 127 5.75 -9.07 -3.73
CA ALA A 127 6.24 -9.56 -2.43
C ALA A 127 6.35 -8.43 -1.40
N SER A 128 6.85 -7.27 -1.82
CA SER A 128 6.93 -6.08 -0.96
C SER A 128 5.55 -5.57 -0.55
N GLN A 129 4.59 -5.50 -1.48
CA GLN A 129 3.21 -5.09 -1.21
C GLN A 129 2.49 -6.09 -0.29
N GLU A 130 2.69 -7.39 -0.48
CA GLU A 130 2.12 -8.42 0.40
C GLU A 130 2.69 -8.34 1.82
N LEU A 131 4.00 -8.11 1.95
CA LEU A 131 4.64 -7.93 3.26
C LEU A 131 4.12 -6.66 3.96
N ALA A 132 3.99 -5.55 3.22
CA ALA A 132 3.42 -4.31 3.75
C ALA A 132 1.94 -4.50 4.17
N GLY A 133 1.15 -5.19 3.34
CA GLY A 133 -0.24 -5.50 3.67
C GLY A 133 -0.39 -6.43 4.88
N ARG A 134 0.48 -7.44 5.01
CA ARG A 134 0.51 -8.31 6.20
C ARG A 134 0.94 -7.56 7.45
N GLY A 135 1.91 -6.66 7.33
CA GLY A 135 2.33 -5.79 8.41
C GLY A 135 1.19 -4.91 8.92
N ALA A 136 0.45 -4.27 8.02
CA ALA A 136 -0.69 -3.43 8.38
C ALA A 136 -1.83 -4.22 9.05
N LEU A 137 -2.18 -5.41 8.53
CA LEU A 137 -3.17 -6.30 9.15
C LEU A 137 -2.73 -6.78 10.54
N PHE A 138 -1.43 -7.11 10.70
CA PHE A 138 -0.88 -7.52 11.98
C PHE A 138 -0.91 -6.37 12.98
N ASP A 139 -0.60 -5.14 12.56
CA ASP A 139 -0.65 -3.95 13.41
C ASP A 139 -2.08 -3.60 13.84
N GLU A 140 -3.09 -3.75 12.97
CA GLU A 140 -4.49 -3.57 13.34
C GLU A 140 -4.95 -4.60 14.37
N GLN A 141 -4.63 -5.88 14.16
CA GLN A 141 -4.98 -6.94 15.12
C GLN A 141 -4.28 -6.73 16.46
N LYS A 142 -3.00 -6.32 16.43
CA LYS A 142 -2.22 -5.97 17.62
C LYS A 142 -2.86 -4.83 18.39
N LYS A 143 -3.26 -3.75 17.71
CA LYS A 143 -3.95 -2.61 18.34
C LYS A 143 -5.26 -3.04 19.02
N ALA A 144 -6.08 -3.83 18.36
CA ALA A 144 -7.35 -4.32 18.91
C ALA A 144 -7.14 -5.15 20.19
N LEU A 145 -6.10 -5.99 20.24
CA LEU A 145 -5.73 -6.75 21.42
C LEU A 145 -5.28 -5.83 22.56
N VAL A 146 -4.42 -4.84 22.26
CA VAL A 146 -3.96 -3.85 23.25
C VAL A 146 -5.12 -3.04 23.82
N TRP A 147 -6.04 -2.58 22.97
CA TRP A 147 -7.21 -1.83 23.43
C TRP A 147 -8.13 -2.67 24.32
N GLY A 148 -8.37 -3.94 23.93
CA GLY A 148 -9.14 -4.87 24.77
C GLY A 148 -8.51 -5.03 26.16
N LEU A 149 -7.21 -5.28 26.21
CA LEU A 149 -6.49 -5.47 27.46
C LEU A 149 -6.46 -4.20 28.33
N LEU A 150 -6.17 -3.04 27.73
CA LEU A 150 -6.15 -1.77 28.44
C LEU A 150 -7.54 -1.42 29.00
N ARG A 151 -8.60 -1.67 28.22
CA ARG A 151 -9.97 -1.50 28.70
C ARG A 151 -10.27 -2.39 29.88
N ASP A 152 -9.96 -3.68 29.81
CA ASP A 152 -10.18 -4.64 30.88
C ASP A 152 -9.37 -4.29 32.12
N PHE A 153 -8.15 -3.77 31.95
CA PHE A 153 -7.32 -3.25 33.03
C PHE A 153 -7.95 -2.00 33.70
N LEU A 154 -8.38 -1.03 32.89
CA LEU A 154 -9.01 0.20 33.41
C LEU A 154 -10.36 -0.09 34.10
N MET A 155 -11.04 -1.15 33.71
CA MET A 155 -12.27 -1.63 34.35
C MET A 155 -12.02 -2.54 35.57
N GLY A 156 -10.76 -2.82 35.90
CA GLY A 156 -10.40 -3.71 37.01
C GLY A 156 -10.66 -5.20 36.74
N ALA A 157 -10.84 -5.59 35.51
CA ALA A 157 -11.15 -6.96 35.06
C ALA A 157 -9.93 -7.75 34.54
N ALA A 158 -8.78 -7.11 34.33
CA ALA A 158 -7.61 -7.77 33.76
C ALA A 158 -6.89 -8.67 34.77
N ALA A 159 -6.54 -9.88 34.33
CA ALA A 159 -5.66 -10.77 35.10
C ALA A 159 -4.21 -10.29 35.00
N GLU A 160 -3.49 -10.27 36.15
CA GLU A 160 -2.09 -9.83 36.19
C GLU A 160 -1.16 -10.57 35.22
N GLY A 161 -1.38 -11.86 34.98
CA GLY A 161 -0.58 -12.67 34.07
C GLY A 161 -0.65 -12.22 32.60
N ASN A 162 -1.79 -11.68 32.18
CA ASN A 162 -1.95 -11.17 30.82
C ASN A 162 -1.13 -9.90 30.57
N LEU A 163 -1.05 -9.02 31.57
CA LEU A 163 -0.26 -7.79 31.49
C LEU A 163 1.24 -8.07 31.30
N ALA A 164 1.80 -9.04 32.02
CA ALA A 164 3.21 -9.39 31.90
C ALA A 164 3.58 -9.88 30.48
N ALA A 165 2.75 -10.72 29.86
CA ALA A 165 2.99 -11.22 28.53
C ALA A 165 2.96 -10.10 27.46
N PHE A 166 2.06 -9.13 27.59
CA PHE A 166 1.99 -7.99 26.66
C PHE A 166 3.12 -6.99 26.85
N GLU A 167 3.61 -6.84 28.09
CA GLU A 167 4.80 -6.03 28.40
C GLU A 167 6.07 -6.64 27.77
N GLU A 168 6.29 -7.96 27.91
CA GLU A 168 7.40 -8.67 27.28
C GLU A 168 7.40 -8.53 25.76
N LEU A 169 6.21 -8.44 25.16
CA LEU A 169 6.05 -8.20 23.72
C LEU A 169 6.15 -6.71 23.33
N GLY A 170 6.38 -5.81 24.29
CA GLY A 170 6.45 -4.37 24.05
C GLY A 170 5.14 -3.75 23.55
N LEU A 171 4.00 -4.36 23.87
CA LEU A 171 2.68 -3.99 23.41
C LEU A 171 1.93 -3.01 24.31
N ILE A 172 2.31 -2.93 25.55
CA ILE A 172 1.71 -2.08 26.60
C ILE A 172 2.78 -1.31 27.36
N PRO A 173 2.38 -0.28 28.13
CA PRO A 173 3.25 0.45 29.02
C PRO A 173 4.03 -0.42 29.99
N LEU A 174 5.19 0.08 30.42
CA LEU A 174 6.06 -0.59 31.40
C LEU A 174 5.37 -0.70 32.76
N ARG A 175 5.32 -1.91 33.35
CA ARG A 175 4.77 -2.13 34.70
C ARG A 175 5.57 -1.39 35.76
N GLY A 176 4.83 -0.90 36.74
CA GLY A 176 5.45 -0.21 37.88
C GLY A 176 5.89 1.22 37.60
N GLN A 177 5.70 1.72 36.39
CA GLN A 177 5.99 3.10 36.04
C GLN A 177 4.71 3.94 35.99
N ALA A 178 4.86 5.24 36.27
CA ALA A 178 3.75 6.18 36.22
C ALA A 178 3.23 6.35 34.77
N ALA A 179 1.93 6.36 34.64
CA ALA A 179 1.24 6.69 33.39
C ALA A 179 0.24 7.81 33.62
N TRP A 180 -0.03 8.59 32.58
CA TRP A 180 -1.09 9.58 32.59
C TRP A 180 -2.33 8.98 31.98
N LEU A 181 -3.49 9.26 32.59
CA LEU A 181 -4.79 8.92 32.05
C LEU A 181 -5.57 10.21 31.77
N ALA A 182 -5.92 10.44 30.51
CA ALA A 182 -6.80 11.52 30.12
C ALA A 182 -8.15 10.92 29.67
N LEU A 183 -9.24 11.54 30.09
CA LEU A 183 -10.59 11.16 29.64
C LEU A 183 -11.08 12.21 28.66
N MET A 184 -11.57 11.75 27.52
CA MET A 184 -12.17 12.59 26.49
C MET A 184 -13.60 12.11 26.20
N GLN A 185 -14.52 13.04 26.14
CA GLN A 185 -15.92 12.77 25.83
C GLN A 185 -16.43 13.77 24.79
N PRO A 186 -17.04 13.33 23.69
CA PRO A 186 -17.69 14.23 22.76
C PRO A 186 -18.94 14.84 23.41
N LEU A 187 -18.97 16.19 23.48
CA LEU A 187 -20.08 16.89 24.11
C LEU A 187 -21.26 17.10 23.16
N ARG A 188 -21.00 17.27 21.89
CA ARG A 188 -22.00 17.48 20.81
C ARG A 188 -21.46 16.98 19.50
N TRP A 189 -22.33 16.33 18.71
CA TRP A 189 -22.09 16.06 17.30
C TRP A 189 -22.64 17.23 16.49
N GLN A 190 -21.86 17.75 15.55
CA GLN A 190 -22.31 18.86 14.70
C GLN A 190 -23.39 18.37 13.72
N ASP A 191 -24.33 19.25 13.39
CA ASP A 191 -25.35 19.08 12.35
C ASP A 191 -26.33 17.90 12.50
N GLY A 192 -26.60 17.44 13.72
CA GLY A 192 -27.62 16.39 13.95
C GLY A 192 -27.24 15.01 13.36
N ARG A 193 -25.96 14.80 13.05
CA ARG A 193 -25.45 13.49 12.60
C ARG A 193 -25.54 12.47 13.73
N ALA A 194 -25.78 11.21 13.34
CA ALA A 194 -25.71 10.12 14.29
C ALA A 194 -24.29 9.99 14.86
N PRO A 195 -24.18 9.60 16.15
CA PRO A 195 -22.86 9.31 16.74
C PRO A 195 -22.08 8.30 15.90
N TRP A 196 -20.78 8.47 15.84
CA TRP A 196 -19.92 7.48 15.21
C TRP A 196 -20.02 6.13 15.92
N ASP A 197 -19.83 5.06 15.15
CA ASP A 197 -19.63 3.75 15.75
C ASP A 197 -18.45 3.84 16.74
N PRO A 198 -18.59 3.37 17.98
CA PRO A 198 -17.56 3.50 19.01
C PRO A 198 -16.20 2.92 18.60
N ALA A 199 -16.18 1.82 17.85
CA ALA A 199 -14.93 1.21 17.39
C ALA A 199 -14.23 2.10 16.36
N VAL A 200 -14.99 2.70 15.44
CA VAL A 200 -14.46 3.64 14.43
C VAL A 200 -13.96 4.92 15.08
N LEU A 201 -14.70 5.44 16.06
CA LEU A 201 -14.30 6.60 16.83
C LEU A 201 -12.97 6.34 17.60
N GLY A 202 -12.88 5.19 18.26
CA GLY A 202 -11.67 4.78 18.96
C GLY A 202 -10.46 4.70 18.04
N LEU A 203 -10.61 4.09 16.87
CA LEU A 203 -9.54 3.98 15.87
C LEU A 203 -9.09 5.36 15.35
N ALA A 204 -10.04 6.23 15.05
CA ALA A 204 -9.75 7.58 14.55
C ALA A 204 -8.99 8.41 15.59
N VAL A 205 -9.44 8.39 16.84
CA VAL A 205 -8.78 9.12 17.95
C VAL A 205 -7.42 8.53 18.25
N ASP A 206 -7.26 7.21 18.25
CA ASP A 206 -5.97 6.54 18.47
C ASP A 206 -4.93 6.93 17.41
N ASN A 207 -5.34 7.01 16.13
CA ASN A 207 -4.46 7.47 15.06
C ASN A 207 -4.05 8.94 15.27
N ILE A 208 -4.99 9.82 15.61
CA ILE A 208 -4.69 11.23 15.92
C ILE A 208 -3.75 11.32 17.14
N CYS A 209 -3.97 10.52 18.20
CA CYS A 209 -3.06 10.44 19.35
C CYS A 209 -1.65 10.05 18.91
N GLY A 210 -1.51 9.04 18.05
CA GLY A 210 -0.22 8.61 17.54
C GLY A 210 0.56 9.75 16.87
N GLU A 211 -0.09 10.58 16.07
CA GLU A 211 0.52 11.75 15.42
C GLU A 211 0.83 12.88 16.41
N VAL A 212 -0.13 13.22 17.27
CA VAL A 212 0.00 14.32 18.23
C VAL A 212 1.09 14.05 19.26
N PHE A 213 1.22 12.82 19.72
CA PHE A 213 2.20 12.45 20.77
C PHE A 213 3.51 11.89 20.21
N ALA A 214 3.65 11.67 18.90
CA ALA A 214 4.89 11.20 18.28
C ALA A 214 6.14 12.00 18.69
N PRO A 215 6.11 13.34 18.76
CA PRO A 215 7.29 14.13 19.14
C PRO A 215 7.77 13.94 20.59
N LEU A 216 6.93 13.35 21.45
CA LEU A 216 7.24 13.13 22.87
C LEU A 216 7.82 11.75 23.16
N GLU A 217 7.99 10.89 22.14
CA GLU A 217 8.46 9.51 22.30
C GLU A 217 7.73 8.72 23.39
N VAL A 218 6.42 8.94 23.51
CA VAL A 218 5.58 8.26 24.47
C VAL A 218 4.81 7.10 23.86
N PHE A 219 4.44 6.15 24.68
CA PHE A 219 3.35 5.24 24.36
C PHE A 219 2.03 6.00 24.48
N SER A 220 1.18 5.91 23.47
CA SER A 220 -0.18 6.46 23.52
C SER A 220 -1.17 5.41 23.01
N ALA A 221 -2.32 5.30 23.69
CA ALA A 221 -3.44 4.47 23.24
C ALA A 221 -4.76 5.14 23.63
N ALA A 222 -5.69 5.23 22.71
CA ALA A 222 -7.03 5.72 22.95
C ALA A 222 -8.02 4.54 22.96
N VAL A 223 -8.60 4.28 24.12
CA VAL A 223 -9.49 3.13 24.36
C VAL A 223 -10.91 3.60 24.58
N VAL A 224 -11.87 3.05 23.83
CA VAL A 224 -13.30 3.33 24.05
C VAL A 224 -13.79 2.59 25.29
N MET A 225 -14.32 3.35 26.22
CA MET A 225 -14.93 2.82 27.44
C MET A 225 -16.41 2.46 27.18
N PRO A 226 -16.97 1.45 27.88
CA PRO A 226 -18.34 1.00 27.66
C PRO A 226 -19.42 2.05 27.95
N GLN A 227 -19.06 3.09 28.71
CA GLN A 227 -19.99 4.10 29.19
C GLN A 227 -19.87 5.39 28.36
N GLU A 228 -21.01 5.87 27.83
CA GLU A 228 -21.19 7.22 27.26
C GLU A 228 -20.20 7.66 26.18
N GLN A 229 -19.69 6.77 25.34
CA GLN A 229 -18.69 7.08 24.30
C GLN A 229 -17.42 7.78 24.87
N THR A 230 -17.13 7.55 26.13
CA THR A 230 -15.92 8.09 26.75
C THR A 230 -14.69 7.36 26.21
N LEU A 231 -13.68 8.13 25.83
CA LEU A 231 -12.36 7.60 25.45
C LEU A 231 -11.39 7.80 26.61
N ALA A 232 -10.71 6.74 26.97
CA ALA A 232 -9.59 6.78 27.90
C ALA A 232 -8.28 6.80 27.11
N ILE A 233 -7.49 7.86 27.25
CA ILE A 233 -6.21 8.03 26.58
C ILE A 233 -5.13 7.74 27.60
N VAL A 234 -4.39 6.65 27.38
CA VAL A 234 -3.26 6.24 28.23
C VAL A 234 -1.98 6.77 27.61
N LEU A 235 -1.17 7.46 28.39
CA LEU A 235 0.12 8.03 27.99
C LEU A 235 1.20 7.62 28.97
N GLN A 236 2.31 7.08 28.48
CA GLN A 236 3.46 6.72 29.29
C GLN A 236 4.76 7.00 28.55
N SER A 237 5.78 7.51 29.22
CA SER A 237 7.12 7.61 28.65
C SER A 237 7.67 6.23 28.30
N ARG A 238 8.32 6.10 27.15
CA ARG A 238 9.00 4.86 26.76
C ARG A 238 10.30 4.64 27.53
N GLU A 239 10.92 5.69 28.00
CA GLU A 239 12.16 5.66 28.77
C GLU A 239 11.95 5.65 30.26
N GLY A 240 10.70 5.71 30.72
CA GLY A 240 10.35 5.70 32.16
C GLY A 240 10.53 7.05 32.86
N GLU A 241 10.85 8.09 32.13
CA GLU A 241 10.94 9.44 32.69
C GLU A 241 9.55 10.04 32.98
N ALA A 242 9.47 10.92 33.96
CA ALA A 242 8.24 11.61 34.30
C ALA A 242 7.89 12.62 33.21
N LEU A 243 6.73 12.46 32.57
CA LEU A 243 6.23 13.42 31.57
C LEU A 243 5.83 14.74 32.28
N GLU A 244 6.33 15.86 31.74
CA GLU A 244 6.01 17.18 32.28
C GLU A 244 4.53 17.53 32.10
N ARG A 245 3.86 17.93 33.18
CA ARG A 245 2.43 18.24 33.18
C ARG A 245 2.04 19.32 32.18
N ASP A 246 2.83 20.39 32.09
CA ASP A 246 2.51 21.54 31.24
C ASP A 246 2.68 21.20 29.74
N LEU A 247 3.63 20.32 29.42
CA LEU A 247 3.82 19.83 28.07
C LEU A 247 2.65 18.92 27.65
N LEU A 248 2.24 18.01 28.53
CA LEU A 248 1.07 17.15 28.29
C LEU A 248 -0.22 17.96 28.14
N ALA A 249 -0.44 18.99 28.98
CA ALA A 249 -1.62 19.83 28.91
C ALA A 249 -1.72 20.55 27.54
N ARG A 250 -0.60 21.04 27.03
CA ARG A 250 -0.54 21.65 25.69
C ARG A 250 -0.87 20.64 24.57
N GLN A 251 -0.30 19.45 24.64
CA GLN A 251 -0.57 18.41 23.64
C GLN A 251 -2.01 17.89 23.70
N LEU A 252 -2.59 17.76 24.88
CA LEU A 252 -4.01 17.40 25.03
C LEU A 252 -4.94 18.48 24.48
N THR A 253 -4.59 19.76 24.64
CA THR A 253 -5.34 20.87 24.01
C THR A 253 -5.25 20.82 22.48
N TYR A 254 -4.06 20.50 21.96
CA TYR A 254 -3.89 20.29 20.51
C TYR A 254 -4.67 19.09 20.00
N LEU A 255 -4.64 17.95 20.73
CA LEU A 255 -5.45 16.78 20.43
C LEU A 255 -6.95 17.12 20.39
N GLN A 256 -7.46 17.87 21.36
CA GLN A 256 -8.85 18.31 21.37
C GLN A 256 -9.19 19.13 20.13
N SER A 257 -8.32 20.04 19.73
CA SER A 257 -8.50 20.85 18.53
C SER A 257 -8.48 20.01 17.25
N ALA A 258 -7.55 19.08 17.14
CA ALA A 258 -7.45 18.14 16.02
C ALA A 258 -8.70 17.25 15.93
N CYS A 259 -9.14 16.65 17.04
CA CYS A 259 -10.37 15.86 17.07
C CYS A 259 -11.60 16.71 16.65
N SER A 260 -11.69 17.95 17.12
CA SER A 260 -12.78 18.85 16.73
C SER A 260 -12.76 19.23 15.24
N GLN A 261 -11.59 19.23 14.62
CA GLN A 261 -11.41 19.53 13.20
C GLN A 261 -11.72 18.35 12.29
N TYR A 262 -11.34 17.13 12.70
CA TYR A 262 -11.38 15.95 11.83
C TYR A 262 -12.54 14.99 12.10
N LEU A 263 -13.20 15.08 13.27
CA LEU A 263 -14.26 14.16 13.68
C LEU A 263 -15.66 14.80 13.65
N HIS A 264 -15.94 15.67 12.69
CA HIS A 264 -17.21 16.43 12.53
C HIS A 264 -18.50 15.63 12.70
#